data_517848dbed98fe6df89485a0492b869a
#
_entry.id   517848dbed98fe6df89485a0492b869a
#
_cell.length_a   1.000
_cell.length_b   1.000
_cell.length_c   1.000
_cell.angle_alpha   90.00
_cell.angle_beta   90.00
_cell.angle_gamma   90.00
#
_symmetry.space_group_name_H-M   'P 1'
#
loop_
_entity.id
_entity.type
_entity.pdbx_description
1 polymer ?
#
loop_
_entity_poly.entity_id
_entity_poly.type
_entity_poly.pdbx_seq_one_letter_code
_entity_poly.pdbx_strand_id
1 'polypeptide(L)'
;MHFRRDADKRRAWSPVGSAPIVHVNGSFQNTNAYGAYTIDGKFHYKFVEKQLATKTVAFLERLRKIYGRIIFVLDKARWHTAKIVQEYLHKHANDLRMEFFPTTSPDANPVEECWRQTRNNVTANTAFDNVEQLKKALRTEWNKQKFKHKSINYLCT
;
A
#
# COMPACT_ATOMS: atom_id res chain seq x y z
N MET A 1 2.54 0.03 -4.56
CA MET A 1 1.91 1.37 -4.68
C MET A 1 2.98 2.44 -4.78
N HIS A 2 2.75 3.51 -5.55
CA HIS A 2 3.60 4.69 -5.57
C HIS A 2 2.82 5.95 -5.17
N PHE A 3 3.50 6.89 -4.54
CA PHE A 3 2.99 8.19 -4.13
C PHE A 3 3.87 9.28 -4.73
N ARG A 4 3.27 10.22 -5.43
CA ARG A 4 3.98 11.37 -6.03
C ARG A 4 4.22 12.45 -4.98
N ARG A 5 5.31 13.20 -5.13
CA ARG A 5 5.59 14.40 -4.34
C ARG A 5 4.65 15.55 -4.72
N ASP A 6 4.20 15.58 -5.95
CA ASP A 6 3.24 16.57 -6.45
C ASP A 6 1.81 16.25 -6.00
N ALA A 7 0.96 17.25 -5.95
CA ALA A 7 -0.42 17.11 -5.51
C ALA A 7 -1.24 16.22 -6.46
N ASP A 8 -1.97 15.26 -5.89
CA ASP A 8 -3.04 14.55 -6.56
C ASP A 8 -4.25 15.50 -6.65
N LYS A 9 -4.49 16.11 -7.82
CA LYS A 9 -5.60 17.05 -8.02
C LYS A 9 -6.93 16.33 -7.84
N ARG A 10 -7.73 16.78 -6.87
CA ARG A 10 -9.04 16.25 -6.53
C ARG A 10 -10.07 17.36 -6.43
N ARG A 11 -11.31 17.04 -6.77
CA ARG A 11 -12.44 17.95 -6.51
C ARG A 11 -12.56 18.14 -4.98
N ALA A 12 -12.75 19.36 -4.55
CA ALA A 12 -12.98 19.73 -3.17
C ALA A 12 -14.24 20.60 -3.08
N TRP A 13 -14.92 20.49 -1.95
CA TRP A 13 -16.02 21.41 -1.64
C TRP A 13 -15.44 22.77 -1.26
N SER A 14 -16.04 23.82 -1.76
CA SER A 14 -15.69 25.21 -1.43
C SER A 14 -16.94 26.06 -1.35
N PRO A 15 -16.92 27.21 -0.66
CA PRO A 15 -18.04 28.13 -0.64
C PRO A 15 -18.43 28.55 -2.07
N VAL A 16 -19.72 28.81 -2.28
CA VAL A 16 -20.21 29.29 -3.59
C VAL A 16 -19.48 30.58 -3.96
N GLY A 17 -19.01 30.67 -5.20
CA GLY A 17 -18.23 31.82 -5.69
C GLY A 17 -16.73 31.77 -5.36
N SER A 18 -16.22 30.78 -4.64
CA SER A 18 -14.79 30.59 -4.41
C SER A 18 -14.20 29.54 -5.35
N ALA A 19 -12.95 29.78 -5.81
CA ALA A 19 -12.17 28.83 -6.59
C ALA A 19 -10.98 28.36 -5.73
N PRO A 20 -10.99 27.12 -5.21
CA PRO A 20 -9.88 26.63 -4.41
C PRO A 20 -8.62 26.49 -5.27
N ILE A 21 -7.53 27.07 -4.80
CA ILE A 21 -6.22 27.01 -5.47
C ILE A 21 -5.46 25.81 -4.92
N VAL A 22 -5.03 24.91 -5.82
CA VAL A 22 -4.15 23.80 -5.50
C VAL A 22 -2.75 24.12 -5.99
N HIS A 23 -1.81 24.27 -5.06
CA HIS A 23 -0.40 24.46 -5.39
C HIS A 23 0.18 23.14 -5.89
N VAL A 24 0.78 23.17 -7.08
CA VAL A 24 1.49 22.05 -7.68
C VAL A 24 2.95 22.43 -7.87
N ASN A 25 3.87 21.48 -7.73
CA ASN A 25 5.30 21.73 -7.92
C ASN A 25 5.84 21.14 -9.25
N GLY A 26 5.00 20.47 -10.03
CA GLY A 26 5.37 19.85 -11.31
C GLY A 26 6.38 18.71 -11.20
N SER A 27 6.61 18.20 -9.99
CA SER A 27 7.63 17.20 -9.76
C SER A 27 7.18 15.78 -10.10
N PHE A 28 8.02 15.04 -10.83
CA PHE A 28 7.85 13.60 -11.08
C PHE A 28 8.45 12.71 -10.00
N GLN A 29 9.09 13.30 -8.98
CA GLN A 29 9.64 12.51 -7.87
C GLN A 29 8.53 11.79 -7.11
N ASN A 30 8.82 10.56 -6.71
CA ASN A 30 7.86 9.71 -6.01
C ASN A 30 8.55 8.82 -4.97
N THR A 31 7.76 8.19 -4.14
CA THR A 31 8.19 7.09 -3.28
C THR A 31 7.30 5.88 -3.50
N ASN A 32 7.88 4.69 -3.46
CA ASN A 32 7.13 3.45 -3.54
C ASN A 32 6.99 2.81 -2.17
N ALA A 33 5.89 2.11 -1.95
CA ALA A 33 5.67 1.35 -0.73
C ALA A 33 5.06 -0.02 -1.01
N TYR A 34 5.50 -1.02 -0.26
CA TYR A 34 4.74 -2.23 -0.01
C TYR A 34 3.81 -2.00 1.18
N GLY A 35 2.65 -2.63 1.15
CA GLY A 35 1.71 -2.64 2.25
C GLY A 35 1.13 -4.04 2.42
N ALA A 36 0.83 -4.39 3.66
CA ALA A 36 0.07 -5.57 4.01
C ALA A 36 -0.93 -5.19 5.10
N TYR A 37 -2.15 -5.63 4.93
CA TYR A 37 -3.23 -5.45 5.88
C TYR A 37 -3.59 -6.80 6.48
N THR A 38 -3.56 -6.90 7.80
CA THR A 38 -3.84 -8.14 8.51
C THR A 38 -5.31 -8.23 8.88
N ILE A 39 -5.79 -9.44 9.14
CA ILE A 39 -7.18 -9.70 9.52
C ILE A 39 -7.57 -9.01 10.84
N ASP A 40 -6.59 -8.80 11.75
CA ASP A 40 -6.77 -8.07 13.00
C ASP A 40 -6.68 -6.54 12.83
N GLY A 41 -6.64 -6.04 11.59
CA GLY A 41 -6.72 -4.62 11.28
C GLY A 41 -5.40 -3.87 11.34
N LYS A 42 -4.25 -4.56 11.47
CA LYS A 42 -2.94 -3.91 11.46
C LYS A 42 -2.45 -3.68 10.03
N PHE A 43 -1.87 -2.52 9.80
CA PHE A 43 -1.27 -2.15 8.52
C PHE A 43 0.25 -2.13 8.63
N HIS A 44 0.91 -2.98 7.86
CA HIS A 44 2.35 -3.03 7.74
C HIS A 44 2.80 -2.41 6.43
N TYR A 45 3.84 -1.60 6.47
CA TYR A 45 4.38 -0.96 5.27
C TYR A 45 5.91 -0.97 5.25
N LYS A 46 6.46 -0.84 4.04
CA LYS A 46 7.89 -0.65 3.81
C LYS A 46 8.08 0.22 2.57
N PHE A 47 8.81 1.34 2.73
CA PHE A 47 9.26 2.13 1.59
C PHE A 47 10.33 1.38 0.79
N VAL A 48 10.25 1.49 -0.52
CA VAL A 48 11.19 0.90 -1.46
C VAL A 48 11.45 1.87 -2.62
N GLU A 49 12.64 1.85 -3.20
CA GLU A 49 12.94 2.67 -4.37
C GLU A 49 12.21 2.14 -5.61
N LYS A 50 12.22 0.82 -5.79
CA LYS A 50 11.54 0.11 -6.88
C LYS A 50 10.85 -1.13 -6.35
N GLN A 51 9.73 -1.49 -6.97
CA GLN A 51 9.03 -2.74 -6.69
C GLN A 51 9.75 -3.87 -7.43
N LEU A 52 10.49 -4.69 -6.70
CA LEU A 52 11.29 -5.80 -7.20
C LEU A 52 10.95 -7.08 -6.43
N ALA A 53 11.09 -8.23 -7.09
CA ALA A 53 10.83 -9.54 -6.48
C ALA A 53 11.70 -9.78 -5.22
N THR A 54 12.97 -9.35 -5.23
CA THR A 54 13.84 -9.43 -4.05
C THR A 54 13.34 -8.59 -2.87
N LYS A 55 12.75 -7.43 -3.14
CA LYS A 55 12.13 -6.59 -2.11
C LYS A 55 10.82 -7.18 -1.61
N THR A 56 10.08 -7.87 -2.48
CA THR A 56 8.91 -8.67 -2.08
C THR A 56 9.33 -9.75 -1.08
N VAL A 57 10.33 -10.58 -1.41
CA VAL A 57 10.86 -11.61 -0.48
C VAL A 57 11.26 -11.01 0.86
N ALA A 58 12.01 -9.89 0.85
CA ALA A 58 12.43 -9.22 2.08
C ALA A 58 11.25 -8.67 2.91
N PHE A 59 10.14 -8.30 2.28
CA PHE A 59 8.93 -7.87 2.97
C PHE A 59 8.15 -9.05 3.55
N LEU A 60 8.01 -10.15 2.80
CA LEU A 60 7.40 -11.39 3.25
C LEU A 60 8.18 -11.98 4.46
N GLU A 61 9.51 -12.02 4.38
CA GLU A 61 10.36 -12.50 5.48
C GLU A 61 10.19 -11.66 6.75
N ARG A 62 10.09 -10.33 6.61
CA ARG A 62 9.79 -9.46 7.76
C ARG A 62 8.46 -9.83 8.42
N LEU A 63 7.41 -10.06 7.63
CA LEU A 63 6.10 -10.43 8.16
C LEU A 63 6.12 -11.83 8.78
N ARG A 64 6.83 -12.79 8.15
CA ARG A 64 7.03 -14.13 8.70
C ARG A 64 7.69 -14.09 10.09
N LYS A 65 8.70 -13.25 10.26
CA LYS A 65 9.37 -13.07 11.57
C LYS A 65 8.45 -12.49 12.65
N ILE A 66 7.46 -11.68 12.26
CA ILE A 66 6.50 -11.09 13.20
C ILE A 66 5.41 -12.09 13.60
N TYR A 67 4.89 -12.85 12.62
CA TYR A 67 3.68 -13.65 12.80
C TYR A 67 3.90 -15.16 12.82
N GLY A 68 5.07 -15.64 12.41
CA GLY A 68 5.37 -17.07 12.25
C GLY A 68 4.65 -17.65 11.03
N ARG A 69 3.50 -18.29 11.23
CA ARG A 69 2.70 -18.89 10.15
C ARG A 69 1.76 -17.87 9.53
N ILE A 70 1.80 -17.72 8.19
CA ILE A 70 1.03 -16.70 7.47
C ILE A 70 0.45 -17.26 6.18
N ILE A 71 -0.79 -16.88 5.88
CA ILE A 71 -1.37 -16.98 4.54
C ILE A 71 -1.36 -15.58 3.95
N PHE A 72 -0.63 -15.41 2.84
CA PHE A 72 -0.63 -14.16 2.07
C PHE A 72 -1.64 -14.24 0.95
N VAL A 73 -2.52 -13.24 0.84
CA VAL A 73 -3.40 -13.07 -0.31
C VAL A 73 -2.91 -11.85 -1.10
N LEU A 74 -2.51 -12.04 -2.34
CA LEU A 74 -1.81 -11.04 -3.17
C LEU A 74 -2.48 -10.89 -4.53
N ASP A 75 -2.22 -9.75 -5.19
CA ASP A 75 -2.49 -9.62 -6.61
C ASP A 75 -1.44 -10.39 -7.45
N LYS A 76 -1.75 -10.60 -8.74
CA LYS A 76 -0.87 -11.31 -9.68
C LYS A 76 0.20 -10.41 -10.31
N ALA A 77 0.71 -9.40 -9.58
CA ALA A 77 1.79 -8.57 -10.07
C ALA A 77 3.06 -9.40 -10.36
N ARG A 78 3.81 -9.02 -11.40
CA ARG A 78 5.00 -9.76 -11.86
C ARG A 78 6.04 -10.00 -10.78
N TRP A 79 6.23 -9.05 -9.88
CA TRP A 79 7.16 -9.19 -8.75
C TRP A 79 6.66 -10.10 -7.64
N HIS A 80 5.36 -10.43 -7.59
CA HIS A 80 4.80 -11.42 -6.67
C HIS A 80 4.89 -12.85 -7.24
N THR A 81 4.82 -12.99 -8.56
CA THR A 81 4.87 -14.30 -9.23
C THR A 81 6.26 -14.70 -9.70
N ALA A 82 7.28 -13.88 -9.47
CA ALA A 82 8.64 -14.13 -9.91
C ALA A 82 9.23 -15.40 -9.26
N LYS A 83 10.13 -16.09 -10.00
CA LYS A 83 10.75 -17.36 -9.58
C LYS A 83 11.36 -17.31 -8.18
N ILE A 84 12.11 -16.24 -7.85
CA ILE A 84 12.72 -16.07 -6.52
C ILE A 84 11.68 -16.01 -5.37
N VAL A 85 10.48 -15.51 -5.64
CA VAL A 85 9.39 -15.51 -4.65
C VAL A 85 8.83 -16.92 -4.49
N GLN A 86 8.66 -17.66 -5.58
CA GLN A 86 8.20 -19.05 -5.54
C GLN A 86 9.20 -19.96 -4.80
N GLU A 87 10.49 -19.81 -5.09
CA GLU A 87 11.57 -20.54 -4.40
C GLU A 87 11.58 -20.22 -2.89
N TYR A 88 11.40 -18.95 -2.53
CA TYR A 88 11.29 -18.53 -1.13
C TYR A 88 10.08 -19.16 -0.43
N LEU A 89 8.92 -19.17 -1.08
CA LEU A 89 7.69 -19.79 -0.53
C LEU A 89 7.84 -21.31 -0.39
N HIS A 90 8.44 -21.96 -1.39
CA HIS A 90 8.70 -23.40 -1.32
C HIS A 90 9.63 -23.76 -0.15
N LYS A 91 10.69 -22.97 0.04
CA LYS A 91 11.62 -23.16 1.17
C LYS A 91 10.93 -23.00 2.53
N HIS A 92 9.89 -22.20 2.62
CA HIS A 92 9.17 -21.91 3.86
C HIS A 92 7.71 -22.42 3.85
N ALA A 93 7.44 -23.50 3.10
CA ALA A 93 6.08 -24.02 2.90
C ALA A 93 5.36 -24.44 4.19
N ASN A 94 6.10 -24.74 5.27
CA ASN A 94 5.53 -25.04 6.57
C ASN A 94 4.95 -23.80 7.28
N ASP A 95 5.50 -22.61 6.97
CA ASP A 95 5.15 -21.35 7.63
C ASP A 95 4.37 -20.42 6.73
N LEU A 96 4.58 -20.52 5.40
CA LEU A 96 4.04 -19.59 4.43
C LEU A 96 3.18 -20.28 3.39
N ARG A 97 1.97 -19.74 3.21
CA ARG A 97 1.10 -20.06 2.08
C ARG A 97 0.77 -18.77 1.32
N MET A 98 0.74 -18.84 0.00
CA MET A 98 0.37 -17.72 -0.86
C MET A 98 -0.86 -18.09 -1.68
N GLU A 99 -1.84 -17.21 -1.65
CA GLU A 99 -3.06 -17.27 -2.45
C GLU A 99 -3.15 -15.98 -3.29
N PHE A 100 -3.89 -16.04 -4.39
CA PHE A 100 -4.08 -14.86 -5.23
C PHE A 100 -5.53 -14.44 -5.26
N PHE A 101 -5.75 -13.13 -5.23
CA PHE A 101 -7.08 -12.59 -5.51
C PHE A 101 -7.55 -13.01 -6.90
N PRO A 102 -8.87 -13.18 -7.10
CA PRO A 102 -9.44 -13.38 -8.43
C PRO A 102 -8.97 -12.28 -9.39
N THR A 103 -8.83 -12.62 -10.65
CA THR A 103 -8.46 -11.66 -11.69
C THR A 103 -9.53 -10.56 -11.77
N THR A 104 -9.12 -9.29 -11.93
CA THR A 104 -10.03 -8.13 -12.05
C THR A 104 -10.92 -7.82 -10.83
N SER A 105 -10.48 -8.15 -9.63
CA SER A 105 -11.22 -7.86 -8.40
C SER A 105 -10.44 -6.91 -7.47
N PRO A 106 -10.18 -5.64 -7.88
CA PRO A 106 -9.46 -4.69 -7.04
C PRO A 106 -10.22 -4.37 -5.75
N ASP A 107 -11.56 -4.43 -5.78
CA ASP A 107 -12.41 -4.18 -4.62
C ASP A 107 -12.29 -5.27 -3.55
N ALA A 108 -11.82 -6.46 -3.91
CA ALA A 108 -11.54 -7.54 -2.97
C ALA A 108 -10.21 -7.36 -2.23
N ASN A 109 -9.33 -6.46 -2.68
CA ASN A 109 -8.02 -6.23 -2.07
C ASN A 109 -8.08 -5.11 -1.01
N PRO A 110 -8.10 -5.43 0.30
CA PRO A 110 -8.22 -4.44 1.36
C PRO A 110 -7.07 -3.42 1.37
N VAL A 111 -5.91 -3.77 0.84
CA VAL A 111 -4.76 -2.87 0.76
C VAL A 111 -5.01 -1.74 -0.24
N GLU A 112 -5.79 -1.96 -1.30
CA GLU A 112 -6.17 -0.88 -2.23
C GLU A 112 -7.03 0.19 -1.56
N GLU A 113 -7.92 -0.21 -0.64
CA GLU A 113 -8.69 0.73 0.16
C GLU A 113 -7.78 1.53 1.11
N CYS A 114 -6.79 0.90 1.74
CA CYS A 114 -5.79 1.61 2.53
C CYS A 114 -5.04 2.65 1.69
N TRP A 115 -4.67 2.31 0.45
CA TRP A 115 -4.02 3.25 -0.47
C TRP A 115 -4.95 4.39 -0.89
N ARG A 116 -6.22 4.10 -1.15
CA ARG A 116 -7.22 5.12 -1.50
C ARG A 116 -7.42 6.13 -0.37
N GLN A 117 -7.58 5.64 0.87
CA GLN A 117 -7.70 6.49 2.06
C GLN A 117 -6.43 7.32 2.28
N THR A 118 -5.26 6.70 2.16
CA THR A 118 -3.97 7.40 2.27
C THR A 118 -3.85 8.53 1.24
N ARG A 119 -4.21 8.29 -0.03
CA ARG A 119 -4.19 9.34 -1.03
C ARG A 119 -5.14 10.48 -0.70
N ASN A 120 -6.34 10.18 -0.24
CA ASN A 120 -7.31 11.21 0.13
C ASN A 120 -6.83 12.06 1.32
N ASN A 121 -6.17 11.44 2.29
CA ASN A 121 -5.78 12.13 3.52
C ASN A 121 -4.41 12.81 3.43
N VAL A 122 -3.52 12.36 2.54
CA VAL A 122 -2.13 12.85 2.50
C VAL A 122 -1.81 13.60 1.21
N THR A 123 -2.14 13.04 0.02
CA THR A 123 -1.68 13.60 -1.25
C THR A 123 -2.76 14.36 -2.02
N ALA A 124 -4.04 14.26 -1.63
CA ALA A 124 -5.12 15.00 -2.26
C ALA A 124 -4.90 16.50 -2.08
N ASN A 125 -4.75 17.20 -3.21
CA ASN A 125 -4.53 18.64 -3.28
C ASN A 125 -3.34 19.17 -2.44
N THR A 126 -2.37 18.29 -2.10
CA THR A 126 -1.20 18.63 -1.28
C THR A 126 0.09 18.26 -2.02
N ALA A 127 0.94 19.24 -2.28
CA ALA A 127 2.30 19.07 -2.78
C ALA A 127 3.31 19.11 -1.62
N PHE A 128 4.44 18.43 -1.79
CA PHE A 128 5.52 18.36 -0.79
C PHE A 128 6.81 18.94 -1.37
N ASP A 129 7.62 19.63 -0.55
CA ASP A 129 8.87 20.23 -0.99
C ASP A 129 9.92 19.19 -1.38
N ASN A 130 9.89 18.03 -0.72
CA ASN A 130 10.80 16.92 -1.00
C ASN A 130 10.16 15.56 -0.66
N VAL A 131 10.81 14.49 -1.12
CA VAL A 131 10.33 13.11 -0.92
C VAL A 131 10.33 12.71 0.56
N GLU A 132 11.22 13.27 1.38
CA GLU A 132 11.28 12.92 2.81
C GLU A 132 10.10 13.53 3.59
N GLN A 133 9.66 14.73 3.23
CA GLN A 133 8.42 15.29 3.79
C GLN A 133 7.21 14.44 3.42
N LEU A 134 7.10 14.01 2.15
CA LEU A 134 6.07 13.07 1.72
C LEU A 134 6.11 11.77 2.54
N LYS A 135 7.27 11.14 2.68
CA LYS A 135 7.42 9.92 3.49
C LYS A 135 7.06 10.15 4.96
N LYS A 136 7.41 11.31 5.53
CA LYS A 136 7.03 11.67 6.90
C LYS A 136 5.52 11.76 7.05
N ALA A 137 4.83 12.43 6.12
CA ALA A 137 3.37 12.52 6.13
C ALA A 137 2.70 11.14 6.00
N LEU A 138 3.18 10.29 5.07
CA LEU A 138 2.72 8.92 4.90
C LEU A 138 2.91 8.08 6.18
N ARG A 139 4.10 8.14 6.83
CA ARG A 139 4.35 7.43 8.10
C ARG A 139 3.38 7.89 9.19
N THR A 140 3.17 9.20 9.30
CA THR A 140 2.27 9.77 10.30
C THR A 140 0.85 9.26 10.11
N GLU A 141 0.39 9.24 8.85
CA GLU A 141 -0.93 8.73 8.50
C GLU A 141 -1.07 7.24 8.84
N TRP A 142 -0.15 6.40 8.37
CA TRP A 142 -0.21 4.96 8.57
C TRP A 142 -0.03 4.52 10.02
N ASN A 143 0.64 5.30 10.85
CA ASN A 143 0.80 5.02 12.27
C ASN A 143 -0.42 5.48 13.11
N LYS A 144 -1.20 6.44 12.63
CA LYS A 144 -2.39 6.95 13.31
C LYS A 144 -3.66 6.17 12.95
N GLN A 145 -3.75 5.74 11.69
CA GLN A 145 -5.02 5.30 11.13
C GLN A 145 -5.28 3.83 11.43
N LYS A 146 -6.45 3.56 11.99
CA LYS A 146 -7.06 2.24 11.95
C LYS A 146 -7.91 2.20 10.68
N PHE A 147 -7.39 1.57 9.65
CA PHE A 147 -8.15 1.38 8.42
C PHE A 147 -9.38 0.53 8.72
N LYS A 148 -10.56 1.10 8.51
CA LYS A 148 -11.82 0.36 8.64
C LYS A 148 -12.09 -0.32 7.31
N HIS A 149 -12.12 -1.64 7.30
CA HIS A 149 -12.40 -2.39 6.10
C HIS A 149 -13.57 -3.34 6.30
N LYS A 150 -14.62 -3.20 5.49
CA LYS A 150 -15.79 -4.09 5.51
C LYS A 150 -15.53 -5.41 4.79
N SER A 151 -14.59 -5.44 3.83
CA SER A 151 -14.39 -6.57 2.92
C SER A 151 -13.59 -7.75 3.49
N ILE A 152 -12.92 -7.61 4.64
CA ILE A 152 -12.20 -8.74 5.25
C ILE A 152 -13.18 -9.84 5.69
N ASN A 153 -14.40 -9.48 6.02
CA ASN A 153 -15.42 -10.47 6.40
C ASN A 153 -15.75 -11.45 5.29
N TYR A 154 -15.49 -11.13 4.01
CA TYR A 154 -15.70 -12.05 2.88
C TYR A 154 -14.56 -13.05 2.68
N LEU A 155 -13.38 -12.80 3.25
CA LEU A 155 -12.23 -13.72 3.15
C LEU A 155 -12.19 -14.74 4.28
N CYS A 156 -13.07 -14.62 5.28
CA CYS A 156 -13.09 -15.44 6.48
C CYS A 156 -14.34 -16.31 6.62
N THR A 157 -15.22 -16.31 5.62
CA THR A 157 -16.32 -17.25 5.45
C THR A 157 -15.95 -18.28 4.40
#